data_c45301ad9aa99be25acb5962f552b28f
#
_entry.id   c45301ad9aa99be25acb5962f552b28f
#
_cell.length_a   1.000
_cell.length_b   1.000
_cell.length_c   1.000
_cell.angle_alpha   90.00
_cell.angle_beta   90.00
_cell.angle_gamma   90.00
#
_symmetry.space_group_name_H-M   'P 1'
#
loop_
_entity.id
_entity.type
_entity.pdbx_description
1 polymer ?
#
loop_
_entity_poly.entity_id
_entity_poly.type
_entity_poly.pdbx_seq_one_letter_code
_entity_poly.pdbx_strand_id
1 'polypeptide(L)'
;MDHEAAATSTSLGLDAALAGLHRRYGAAAVRRGGDPVARSTWPTGVPALDTLLPDGGLPCGRLSVLAGEQASAGSAVGPTGRLTLLQALTAAASREAQVAYLDLAGSLDPGFLVDLGADLDACLVVRPPAGSMAAGLAMARALVRAGVPWLAVGLGRERPRGGGTALDHALTALVGTVEGARAVACVAAPMPLPAPLAYASSLTVACRSLGWQEAHGDVTGLRVGLRVVKSKLAAPGGEAALLLRYPRPQAAAEVVGLPTVAPAPVAPVPALAPLPEEADDGAALGQAAAAMGH
;
A
#
# COMPACT_ATOMS: atom_id res chain seq x y z
N MET A 1 -46.55 -17.33 8.71
CA MET A 1 -46.43 -17.70 7.29
C MET A 1 -46.27 -16.49 6.34
N ASP A 2 -46.54 -15.26 6.79
CA ASP A 2 -46.54 -14.09 5.89
C ASP A 2 -45.19 -13.44 5.62
N HIS A 3 -44.16 -13.73 6.45
CA HIS A 3 -42.82 -13.16 6.29
C HIS A 3 -42.01 -13.76 5.11
N GLU A 4 -42.25 -15.02 4.79
CA GLU A 4 -41.49 -15.72 3.74
C GLU A 4 -41.99 -15.34 2.34
N ALA A 5 -43.30 -15.11 2.17
CA ALA A 5 -43.90 -14.64 0.93
C ALA A 5 -43.49 -13.21 0.56
N ALA A 6 -43.34 -12.31 1.55
CA ALA A 6 -42.90 -10.93 1.35
C ALA A 6 -41.43 -10.86 0.89
N ALA A 7 -40.55 -11.68 1.47
CA ALA A 7 -39.14 -11.76 1.09
C ALA A 7 -38.92 -12.22 -0.35
N THR A 8 -39.70 -13.20 -0.79
CA THR A 8 -39.64 -13.75 -2.16
C THR A 8 -40.12 -12.74 -3.21
N SER A 9 -41.17 -11.98 -2.92
CA SER A 9 -41.68 -10.93 -3.78
C SER A 9 -40.70 -9.78 -3.96
N THR A 10 -40.03 -9.37 -2.88
CA THR A 10 -39.03 -8.30 -2.91
C THR A 10 -37.78 -8.71 -3.72
N SER A 11 -37.36 -9.97 -3.64
CA SER A 11 -36.21 -10.46 -4.41
C SER A 11 -36.47 -10.50 -5.92
N LEU A 12 -37.66 -10.90 -6.35
CA LEU A 12 -38.06 -10.91 -7.76
C LEU A 12 -38.09 -9.48 -8.36
N GLY A 13 -38.54 -8.50 -7.60
CA GLY A 13 -38.55 -7.11 -8.03
C GLY A 13 -37.12 -6.54 -8.20
N LEU A 14 -36.22 -6.88 -7.29
CA LEU A 14 -34.81 -6.47 -7.35
C LEU A 14 -34.11 -7.11 -8.55
N ASP A 15 -34.33 -8.40 -8.80
CA ASP A 15 -33.72 -9.09 -9.93
C ASP A 15 -34.17 -8.52 -11.28
N ALA A 16 -35.46 -8.20 -11.43
CA ALA A 16 -35.98 -7.52 -12.60
C ALA A 16 -35.38 -6.13 -12.81
N ALA A 17 -35.22 -5.36 -11.71
CA ALA A 17 -34.59 -4.03 -11.75
C ALA A 17 -33.11 -4.14 -12.15
N LEU A 18 -32.35 -5.08 -11.58
CA LEU A 18 -30.95 -5.34 -11.94
C LEU A 18 -30.83 -5.75 -13.40
N ALA A 19 -31.67 -6.65 -13.90
CA ALA A 19 -31.67 -7.06 -15.30
C ALA A 19 -31.96 -5.86 -16.23
N GLY A 20 -32.83 -4.93 -15.84
CA GLY A 20 -33.09 -3.69 -16.56
C GLY A 20 -31.86 -2.78 -16.62
N LEU A 21 -31.18 -2.60 -15.49
CA LEU A 21 -29.95 -1.80 -15.39
C LEU A 21 -28.82 -2.43 -16.18
N HIS A 22 -28.65 -3.75 -16.13
CA HIS A 22 -27.62 -4.46 -16.88
C HIS A 22 -27.81 -4.32 -18.40
N ARG A 23 -29.07 -4.39 -18.88
CA ARG A 23 -29.35 -4.17 -20.32
C ARG A 23 -29.02 -2.76 -20.76
N ARG A 24 -29.25 -1.75 -19.89
CA ARG A 24 -29.08 -0.34 -20.26
C ARG A 24 -27.64 0.14 -20.11
N TYR A 25 -26.91 -0.34 -19.10
CA TYR A 25 -25.59 0.19 -18.71
C TYR A 25 -24.48 -0.86 -18.70
N GLY A 26 -24.79 -2.13 -19.01
CA GLY A 26 -23.86 -3.26 -18.98
C GLY A 26 -23.80 -3.93 -17.61
N ALA A 27 -23.43 -5.21 -17.59
CA ALA A 27 -23.39 -6.04 -16.38
C ALA A 27 -22.39 -5.56 -15.31
N ALA A 28 -21.40 -4.75 -15.69
CA ALA A 28 -20.42 -4.20 -14.77
C ALA A 28 -20.91 -2.96 -14.01
N ALA A 29 -22.00 -2.30 -14.49
CA ALA A 29 -22.47 -1.03 -13.95
C ALA A 29 -23.10 -1.15 -12.55
N VAL A 30 -23.79 -2.28 -12.29
CA VAL A 30 -24.44 -2.56 -11.01
C VAL A 30 -24.17 -4.01 -10.63
N ARG A 31 -23.73 -4.24 -9.40
CA ARG A 31 -23.47 -5.58 -8.85
C ARG A 31 -24.05 -5.69 -7.44
N ARG A 32 -24.39 -6.89 -7.02
CA ARG A 32 -24.68 -7.15 -5.61
C ARG A 32 -23.40 -7.12 -4.80
N GLY A 33 -23.44 -6.60 -3.57
CA GLY A 33 -22.27 -6.49 -2.71
C GLY A 33 -21.60 -7.82 -2.35
N GLY A 34 -22.33 -8.95 -2.47
CA GLY A 34 -21.79 -10.29 -2.24
C GLY A 34 -21.27 -10.99 -3.50
N ASP A 35 -21.45 -10.41 -4.69
CA ASP A 35 -20.98 -11.04 -5.93
C ASP A 35 -19.44 -11.04 -5.96
N PRO A 36 -18.80 -12.20 -6.23
CA PRO A 36 -17.35 -12.28 -6.35
C PRO A 36 -16.91 -11.42 -7.54
N VAL A 37 -16.08 -10.43 -7.27
CA VAL A 37 -15.43 -9.63 -8.31
C VAL A 37 -14.13 -10.34 -8.65
N ALA A 38 -14.04 -10.98 -9.81
CA ALA A 38 -12.77 -11.46 -10.32
C ALA A 38 -11.82 -10.25 -10.47
N ARG A 39 -10.85 -10.17 -9.60
CA ARG A 39 -9.82 -9.12 -9.63
C ARG A 39 -8.61 -9.67 -10.34
N SER A 40 -8.11 -8.93 -11.30
CA SER A 40 -6.81 -9.24 -11.89
C SER A 40 -5.74 -8.78 -10.94
N THR A 41 -4.84 -9.66 -10.57
CA THR A 41 -3.66 -9.38 -9.75
C THR A 41 -2.40 -9.76 -10.50
N TRP A 42 -1.30 -9.16 -10.12
CA TRP A 42 0.03 -9.50 -10.61
C TRP A 42 0.81 -10.15 -9.48
N PRO A 43 1.24 -11.42 -9.63
CA PRO A 43 2.07 -12.08 -8.63
C PRO A 43 3.36 -11.30 -8.39
N THR A 44 3.77 -11.17 -7.14
CA THR A 44 4.95 -10.36 -6.81
C THR A 44 6.26 -11.10 -7.06
N GLY A 45 6.21 -12.41 -7.24
CA GLY A 45 7.38 -13.28 -7.28
C GLY A 45 7.98 -13.54 -5.89
N VAL A 46 7.32 -13.05 -4.82
CA VAL A 46 7.70 -13.26 -3.43
C VAL A 46 6.55 -13.98 -2.72
N PRO A 47 6.59 -15.32 -2.59
CA PRO A 47 5.45 -16.12 -2.10
C PRO A 47 4.89 -15.67 -0.75
N ALA A 48 5.75 -15.25 0.18
CA ALA A 48 5.33 -14.75 1.49
C ALA A 48 4.55 -13.43 1.39
N LEU A 49 4.87 -12.58 0.42
CA LEU A 49 4.11 -11.37 0.14
C LEU A 49 2.81 -11.70 -0.60
N ASP A 50 2.84 -12.59 -1.58
CA ASP A 50 1.64 -13.01 -2.31
C ASP A 50 0.59 -13.63 -1.39
N THR A 51 1.01 -14.44 -0.41
CA THR A 51 0.12 -14.99 0.62
C THR A 51 -0.51 -13.91 1.51
N LEU A 52 0.21 -12.81 1.73
CA LEU A 52 -0.25 -11.67 2.53
C LEU A 52 -1.25 -10.80 1.77
N LEU A 53 -1.14 -10.76 0.43
CA LEU A 53 -1.91 -9.85 -0.42
C LEU A 53 -3.27 -10.42 -0.80
N PRO A 54 -4.31 -9.57 -0.97
CA PRO A 54 -5.58 -9.99 -1.51
C PRO A 54 -5.42 -10.64 -2.89
N ASP A 55 -6.06 -11.79 -3.09
CA ASP A 55 -6.06 -12.52 -4.36
C ASP A 55 -4.65 -12.91 -4.86
N GLY A 56 -3.65 -13.01 -3.95
CA GLY A 56 -2.32 -13.56 -4.23
C GLY A 56 -1.39 -12.68 -5.05
N GLY A 57 -1.55 -11.36 -5.03
CA GLY A 57 -0.67 -10.45 -5.77
C GLY A 57 -1.05 -8.97 -5.67
N LEU A 58 -0.30 -8.12 -6.36
CA LEU A 58 -0.62 -6.69 -6.46
C LEU A 58 -1.82 -6.47 -7.39
N PRO A 59 -2.80 -5.66 -6.99
CA PRO A 59 -4.02 -5.47 -7.78
C PRO A 59 -3.74 -4.67 -9.05
N CYS A 60 -4.14 -5.22 -10.21
CA CYS A 60 -4.10 -4.51 -11.49
C CYS A 60 -5.13 -3.36 -11.52
N GLY A 61 -4.77 -2.27 -12.20
CA GLY A 61 -5.61 -1.07 -12.25
C GLY A 61 -5.65 -0.29 -10.95
N ARG A 62 -4.72 -0.54 -10.02
CA ARG A 62 -4.71 0.09 -8.70
C ARG A 62 -3.31 0.55 -8.29
N LEU A 63 -3.29 1.53 -7.39
CA LEU A 63 -2.06 2.02 -6.76
C LEU A 63 -1.82 1.29 -5.44
N SER A 64 -0.68 0.60 -5.35
CA SER A 64 -0.17 -0.05 -4.14
C SER A 64 0.99 0.73 -3.55
N VAL A 65 1.14 0.75 -2.23
CA VAL A 65 2.21 1.48 -1.55
C VAL A 65 2.97 0.54 -0.60
N LEU A 66 4.29 0.52 -0.74
CA LEU A 66 5.23 -0.01 0.25
C LEU A 66 5.66 1.14 1.15
N ALA A 67 5.12 1.22 2.34
CA ALA A 67 5.32 2.32 3.28
C ALA A 67 6.44 1.99 4.27
N GLY A 68 7.52 2.76 4.28
CA GLY A 68 8.63 2.56 5.20
C GLY A 68 8.27 3.05 6.60
N GLU A 69 7.97 2.13 7.52
CA GLU A 69 7.68 2.43 8.92
C GLU A 69 8.99 2.50 9.71
N GLN A 70 9.17 3.58 10.46
CA GLN A 70 10.33 3.75 11.33
C GLN A 70 10.04 3.18 12.73
N ALA A 71 11.04 2.55 13.31
CA ALA A 71 10.96 2.16 14.71
C ALA A 71 10.94 3.45 15.55
N SER A 72 9.94 3.63 16.38
CA SER A 72 9.71 4.67 17.42
C SER A 72 10.20 6.11 17.11
N ALA A 73 9.42 7.11 17.48
CA ALA A 73 9.83 8.51 17.46
C ALA A 73 11.10 8.69 18.32
N GLY A 74 12.20 9.18 17.69
CA GLY A 74 13.49 9.39 18.36
C GLY A 74 14.56 8.33 18.03
N SER A 75 14.22 7.22 17.36
CA SER A 75 15.21 6.27 16.86
C SER A 75 15.87 6.81 15.58
N ALA A 76 17.18 6.55 15.42
CA ALA A 76 17.88 6.86 14.18
C ALA A 76 17.10 6.25 12.99
N VAL A 77 17.00 7.04 11.91
CA VAL A 77 16.29 6.63 10.69
C VAL A 77 16.97 5.39 10.11
N GLY A 78 16.48 4.20 10.46
CA GLY A 78 16.99 2.93 9.99
C GLY A 78 16.46 2.56 8.59
N PRO A 79 17.09 1.57 7.95
CA PRO A 79 16.60 1.02 6.69
C PRO A 79 15.27 0.31 6.92
N THR A 80 14.30 0.53 6.06
CA THR A 80 12.99 -0.16 6.13
C THR A 80 12.86 -1.29 5.11
N GLY A 81 13.83 -1.42 4.19
CA GLY A 81 13.82 -2.40 3.11
C GLY A 81 12.83 -2.11 1.97
N ARG A 82 11.99 -1.07 2.07
CA ARG A 82 10.94 -0.79 1.08
C ARG A 82 11.44 -0.59 -0.35
N LEU A 83 12.58 0.12 -0.53
CA LEU A 83 13.15 0.36 -1.85
C LEU A 83 13.79 -0.92 -2.42
N THR A 84 14.50 -1.68 -1.59
CA THR A 84 15.06 -2.98 -1.97
C THR A 84 13.95 -3.95 -2.37
N LEU A 85 12.85 -3.99 -1.60
CA LEU A 85 11.68 -4.79 -1.94
C LEU A 85 11.06 -4.33 -3.26
N LEU A 86 10.89 -3.02 -3.48
CA LEU A 86 10.38 -2.49 -4.75
C LEU A 86 11.26 -2.93 -5.93
N GLN A 87 12.59 -2.89 -5.79
CA GLN A 87 13.53 -3.36 -6.82
C GLN A 87 13.37 -4.86 -7.08
N ALA A 88 13.20 -5.67 -6.03
CA ALA A 88 12.97 -7.10 -6.18
C ALA A 88 11.67 -7.42 -6.92
N LEU A 89 10.58 -6.71 -6.59
CA LEU A 89 9.30 -6.84 -7.30
C LEU A 89 9.43 -6.41 -8.76
N THR A 90 10.19 -5.35 -9.03
CA THR A 90 10.46 -4.87 -10.39
C THR A 90 11.28 -5.89 -11.17
N ALA A 91 12.30 -6.48 -10.56
CA ALA A 91 13.11 -7.54 -11.16
C ALA A 91 12.27 -8.79 -11.48
N ALA A 92 11.36 -9.18 -10.59
CA ALA A 92 10.45 -10.29 -10.87
C ALA A 92 9.53 -9.96 -12.06
N ALA A 93 8.93 -8.77 -12.10
CA ALA A 93 8.01 -8.36 -13.16
C ALA A 93 8.71 -8.21 -14.52
N SER A 94 9.99 -7.78 -14.55
CA SER A 94 10.74 -7.58 -15.80
C SER A 94 10.96 -8.87 -16.59
N ARG A 95 10.92 -10.03 -15.92
CA ARG A 95 11.03 -11.34 -16.59
C ARG A 95 9.76 -11.72 -17.34
N GLU A 96 8.66 -11.06 -17.09
CA GLU A 96 7.35 -11.39 -17.70
C GLU A 96 6.85 -10.29 -18.66
N ALA A 97 7.24 -9.03 -18.43
CA ALA A 97 6.79 -7.92 -19.24
C ALA A 97 7.71 -6.70 -19.11
N GLN A 98 7.48 -5.70 -19.97
CA GLN A 98 8.14 -4.40 -19.82
C GLN A 98 7.73 -3.72 -18.52
N VAL A 99 8.72 -3.17 -17.83
CA VAL A 99 8.54 -2.44 -16.55
C VAL A 99 9.12 -1.03 -16.66
N ALA A 100 8.51 -0.09 -15.97
CA ALA A 100 9.06 1.24 -15.79
C ALA A 100 9.39 1.46 -14.32
N TYR A 101 10.61 1.89 -14.03
CA TYR A 101 11.05 2.30 -12.69
C TYR A 101 11.30 3.80 -12.67
N LEU A 102 10.46 4.55 -11.98
CA LEU A 102 10.63 5.98 -11.74
C LEU A 102 11.47 6.18 -10.48
N ASP A 103 12.75 6.52 -10.66
CA ASP A 103 13.73 6.69 -9.59
C ASP A 103 13.76 8.15 -9.11
N LEU A 104 12.83 8.52 -8.24
CA LEU A 104 12.80 9.82 -7.56
C LEU A 104 13.71 9.84 -6.32
N ALA A 105 14.15 8.66 -5.87
CA ALA A 105 15.08 8.53 -4.75
C ALA A 105 16.53 8.69 -5.18
N GLY A 106 16.85 8.54 -6.48
CA GLY A 106 18.22 8.47 -6.97
C GLY A 106 19.00 7.27 -6.43
N SER A 107 18.29 6.21 -6.05
CA SER A 107 18.86 5.07 -5.32
C SER A 107 18.84 3.75 -6.09
N LEU A 108 18.33 3.76 -7.32
CA LEU A 108 18.32 2.57 -8.15
C LEU A 108 19.73 2.26 -8.64
N ASP A 109 20.18 1.07 -8.33
CA ASP A 109 21.39 0.46 -8.88
C ASP A 109 21.02 -0.62 -9.90
N PRO A 110 21.30 -0.42 -11.20
CA PRO A 110 21.04 -1.43 -12.23
C PRO A 110 21.80 -2.74 -11.99
N GLY A 111 23.02 -2.68 -11.42
CA GLY A 111 23.77 -3.87 -11.05
C GLY A 111 23.04 -4.72 -10.01
N PHE A 112 22.45 -4.07 -9.01
CA PHE A 112 21.63 -4.76 -8.02
C PHE A 112 20.34 -5.35 -8.62
N LEU A 113 19.73 -4.71 -9.62
CA LEU A 113 18.61 -5.32 -10.34
C LEU A 113 19.03 -6.62 -11.07
N VAL A 114 20.24 -6.65 -11.67
CA VAL A 114 20.78 -7.88 -12.29
C VAL A 114 20.99 -8.96 -11.25
N ASP A 115 21.54 -8.62 -10.08
CA ASP A 115 21.71 -9.56 -8.98
C ASP A 115 20.38 -10.14 -8.48
N LEU A 116 19.28 -9.37 -8.59
CA LEU A 116 17.91 -9.82 -8.31
C LEU A 116 17.29 -10.61 -9.47
N GLY A 117 18.02 -10.81 -10.57
CA GLY A 117 17.59 -11.56 -11.74
C GLY A 117 16.65 -10.77 -12.67
N ALA A 118 16.81 -9.45 -12.75
CA ALA A 118 16.04 -8.61 -13.67
C ALA A 118 16.47 -8.84 -15.13
N ASP A 119 15.51 -8.79 -16.04
CA ASP A 119 15.76 -8.58 -17.46
C ASP A 119 15.88 -7.05 -17.71
N LEU A 120 17.12 -6.56 -17.90
CA LEU A 120 17.36 -5.14 -18.10
C LEU A 120 16.83 -4.63 -19.43
N ASP A 121 16.70 -5.46 -20.45
CA ASP A 121 16.14 -5.08 -21.75
C ASP A 121 14.63 -4.78 -21.64
N ALA A 122 13.97 -5.37 -20.65
CA ALA A 122 12.60 -5.07 -20.30
C ALA A 122 12.42 -3.90 -19.32
N CYS A 123 13.53 -3.30 -18.81
CA CYS A 123 13.50 -2.28 -17.77
C CYS A 123 13.69 -0.87 -18.33
N LEU A 124 12.70 0.00 -18.17
CA LEU A 124 12.79 1.43 -18.45
C LEU A 124 13.06 2.20 -17.14
N VAL A 125 14.27 2.75 -16.99
CA VAL A 125 14.61 3.58 -15.83
C VAL A 125 14.40 5.06 -16.17
N VAL A 126 13.54 5.72 -15.39
CA VAL A 126 13.20 7.13 -15.56
C VAL A 126 13.73 7.92 -14.37
N ARG A 127 14.62 8.87 -14.65
CA ARG A 127 15.14 9.85 -13.68
C ARG A 127 14.74 11.25 -14.11
N PRO A 128 13.64 11.81 -13.56
CA PRO A 128 13.24 13.16 -13.90
C PRO A 128 14.24 14.19 -13.36
N PRO A 129 14.24 15.42 -13.91
CA PRO A 129 15.05 16.51 -13.36
C PRO A 129 14.82 16.69 -11.86
N ALA A 130 15.87 16.99 -11.12
CA ALA A 130 15.86 17.09 -9.65
C ALA A 130 14.71 18.00 -9.15
N GLY A 131 13.97 17.51 -8.17
CA GLY A 131 12.94 18.26 -7.45
C GLY A 131 11.54 18.25 -8.07
N SER A 132 11.31 17.65 -9.24
CA SER A 132 10.00 17.67 -9.89
C SER A 132 9.27 16.31 -9.82
N MET A 133 8.62 16.05 -8.68
CA MET A 133 7.75 14.87 -8.53
C MET A 133 6.59 14.91 -9.55
N ALA A 134 5.98 16.07 -9.78
CA ALA A 134 4.88 16.20 -10.73
C ALA A 134 5.32 15.84 -12.17
N ALA A 135 6.51 16.27 -12.60
CA ALA A 135 7.07 15.89 -13.90
C ALA A 135 7.34 14.37 -13.96
N GLY A 136 7.90 13.77 -12.90
CA GLY A 136 8.11 12.34 -12.82
C GLY A 136 6.81 11.55 -12.95
N LEU A 137 5.77 11.94 -12.22
CA LEU A 137 4.45 11.31 -12.33
C LEU A 137 3.80 11.50 -13.70
N ALA A 138 4.04 12.64 -14.37
CA ALA A 138 3.59 12.85 -15.75
C ALA A 138 4.31 11.92 -16.74
N MET A 139 5.63 11.71 -16.57
CA MET A 139 6.40 10.74 -17.35
C MET A 139 5.91 9.31 -17.11
N ALA A 140 5.71 8.91 -15.85
CA ALA A 140 5.15 7.61 -15.47
C ALA A 140 3.77 7.37 -16.13
N ARG A 141 2.92 8.38 -16.13
CA ARG A 141 1.62 8.34 -16.81
C ARG A 141 1.75 8.14 -18.33
N ALA A 142 2.71 8.79 -18.95
CA ALA A 142 2.95 8.62 -20.39
C ALA A 142 3.39 7.18 -20.72
N LEU A 143 4.25 6.58 -19.89
CA LEU A 143 4.69 5.19 -20.06
C LEU A 143 3.53 4.18 -19.90
N VAL A 144 2.69 4.36 -18.88
CA VAL A 144 1.49 3.52 -18.72
C VAL A 144 0.54 3.66 -19.91
N ARG A 145 0.35 4.86 -20.46
CA ARG A 145 -0.44 5.09 -21.68
C ARG A 145 0.19 4.45 -22.92
N ALA A 146 1.52 4.37 -22.97
CA ALA A 146 2.25 3.69 -24.03
C ALA A 146 2.18 2.15 -23.93
N GLY A 147 1.51 1.61 -22.88
CA GLY A 147 1.29 0.19 -22.75
C GLY A 147 2.21 -0.52 -21.76
N VAL A 148 3.03 0.20 -20.99
CA VAL A 148 3.84 -0.42 -19.92
C VAL A 148 2.92 -0.94 -18.81
N PRO A 149 2.86 -2.26 -18.58
CA PRO A 149 1.90 -2.84 -17.63
C PRO A 149 2.33 -2.77 -16.17
N TRP A 150 3.61 -2.50 -15.90
CA TRP A 150 4.17 -2.42 -14.55
C TRP A 150 4.91 -1.11 -14.33
N LEU A 151 4.52 -0.38 -13.29
CA LEU A 151 5.13 0.88 -12.87
C LEU A 151 5.60 0.78 -11.42
N ALA A 152 6.91 0.94 -11.22
CA ALA A 152 7.53 1.13 -9.91
C ALA A 152 7.87 2.61 -9.71
N VAL A 153 7.62 3.15 -8.50
CA VAL A 153 7.99 4.52 -8.14
C VAL A 153 8.76 4.52 -6.83
N GLY A 154 10.04 4.81 -6.88
CA GLY A 154 10.91 4.92 -5.70
C GLY A 154 10.96 6.36 -5.17
N LEU A 155 10.34 6.63 -4.02
CA LEU A 155 10.46 7.91 -3.32
C LEU A 155 11.57 7.86 -2.29
N GLY A 156 12.43 8.89 -2.29
CA GLY A 156 13.50 9.08 -1.31
C GLY A 156 13.00 9.36 0.10
N ARG A 157 13.96 9.64 0.99
CA ARG A 157 13.67 10.05 2.38
C ARG A 157 13.13 11.47 2.47
N GLU A 158 13.49 12.31 1.53
CA GLU A 158 13.02 13.68 1.50
C GLU A 158 11.53 13.72 1.21
N ARG A 159 10.81 14.43 2.05
CA ARG A 159 9.42 14.75 1.75
C ARG A 159 9.38 15.55 0.45
N PRO A 160 8.47 15.24 -0.48
CA PRO A 160 8.33 16.04 -1.69
C PRO A 160 8.14 17.51 -1.30
N ARG A 161 9.10 18.34 -1.64
CA ARG A 161 8.93 19.80 -1.55
C ARG A 161 7.87 20.19 -2.56
N GLY A 162 6.80 20.84 -2.13
CA GLY A 162 5.71 21.24 -3.01
C GLY A 162 4.50 20.31 -2.99
N GLY A 163 4.11 19.80 -1.78
CA GLY A 163 2.80 19.23 -1.57
C GLY A 163 1.73 20.32 -1.75
N GLY A 164 0.91 20.19 -2.75
CA GLY A 164 -0.16 21.10 -3.07
C GLY A 164 -1.02 20.51 -4.18
N THR A 165 -1.94 21.29 -4.68
CA THR A 165 -2.89 20.90 -5.73
C THR A 165 -2.23 20.23 -6.96
N ALA A 166 -1.00 20.60 -7.30
CA ALA A 166 -0.25 20.02 -8.43
C ALA A 166 0.10 18.54 -8.21
N LEU A 167 0.51 18.16 -7.01
CA LEU A 167 0.79 16.75 -6.67
C LEU A 167 -0.50 15.95 -6.64
N ASP A 168 -1.57 16.50 -6.06
CA ASP A 168 -2.89 15.87 -6.01
C ASP A 168 -3.42 15.58 -7.40
N HIS A 169 -3.35 16.57 -8.30
CA HIS A 169 -3.76 16.41 -9.69
C HIS A 169 -2.90 15.37 -10.43
N ALA A 170 -1.58 15.38 -10.23
CA ALA A 170 -0.69 14.44 -10.89
C ALA A 170 -0.94 13.00 -10.43
N LEU A 171 -1.16 12.78 -9.13
CA LEU A 171 -1.52 11.47 -8.56
C LEU A 171 -2.90 11.00 -9.03
N THR A 172 -3.91 11.87 -9.01
CA THR A 172 -5.25 11.55 -9.49
C THR A 172 -5.23 11.15 -10.96
N ALA A 173 -4.49 11.91 -11.79
CA ALA A 173 -4.34 11.60 -13.20
C ALA A 173 -3.58 10.29 -13.45
N LEU A 174 -2.56 9.97 -12.62
CA LEU A 174 -1.85 8.70 -12.70
C LEU A 174 -2.78 7.55 -12.33
N VAL A 175 -3.53 7.65 -11.23
CA VAL A 175 -4.46 6.61 -10.76
C VAL A 175 -5.49 6.30 -11.85
N GLY A 176 -6.12 7.31 -12.44
CA GLY A 176 -7.09 7.09 -13.52
C GLY A 176 -6.46 6.44 -14.76
N THR A 177 -5.19 6.76 -15.06
CA THR A 177 -4.47 6.12 -16.18
C THR A 177 -4.14 4.66 -15.87
N VAL A 178 -3.66 4.37 -14.66
CA VAL A 178 -3.36 3.00 -14.19
C VAL A 178 -4.63 2.14 -14.20
N GLU A 179 -5.75 2.69 -13.73
CA GLU A 179 -7.05 2.00 -13.74
C GLU A 179 -7.52 1.68 -15.17
N GLY A 180 -7.49 2.68 -16.05
CA GLY A 180 -7.90 2.50 -17.45
C GLY A 180 -7.02 1.52 -18.23
N ALA A 181 -5.72 1.53 -18.00
CA ALA A 181 -4.76 0.60 -18.61
C ALA A 181 -4.73 -0.78 -17.93
N ARG A 182 -5.37 -0.94 -16.76
CA ARG A 182 -5.25 -2.12 -15.89
C ARG A 182 -3.80 -2.45 -15.51
N ALA A 183 -2.92 -1.46 -15.52
CA ALA A 183 -1.53 -1.62 -15.14
C ALA A 183 -1.37 -1.80 -13.61
N VAL A 184 -0.27 -2.36 -13.18
CA VAL A 184 0.14 -2.36 -11.76
C VAL A 184 0.96 -1.10 -11.49
N ALA A 185 0.66 -0.37 -10.43
CA ALA A 185 1.50 0.71 -9.94
C ALA A 185 1.87 0.44 -8.47
N CYS A 186 3.18 0.36 -8.20
CA CYS A 186 3.73 0.16 -6.86
C CYS A 186 4.65 1.31 -6.47
N VAL A 187 4.38 1.98 -5.36
CA VAL A 187 5.13 3.14 -4.88
C VAL A 187 5.81 2.80 -3.56
N ALA A 188 7.13 2.91 -3.48
CA ALA A 188 7.84 2.85 -2.21
C ALA A 188 7.99 4.26 -1.61
N ALA A 189 7.38 4.53 -0.47
CA ALA A 189 7.35 5.83 0.17
C ALA A 189 7.74 5.76 1.64
N PRO A 190 8.35 6.82 2.23
CA PRO A 190 8.56 6.89 3.67
C PRO A 190 7.25 7.18 4.41
N MET A 191 7.14 6.75 5.67
CA MET A 191 6.06 7.19 6.57
C MET A 191 6.43 8.50 7.30
N PRO A 192 5.46 9.34 7.65
CA PRO A 192 4.05 9.26 7.25
C PRO A 192 3.85 9.57 5.76
N LEU A 193 2.91 8.87 5.13
CA LEU A 193 2.59 9.09 3.73
C LEU A 193 2.03 10.50 3.52
N PRO A 194 2.37 11.19 2.41
CA PRO A 194 1.64 12.37 1.98
C PRO A 194 0.15 12.06 1.85
N ALA A 195 -0.73 12.97 2.33
CA ALA A 195 -2.17 12.76 2.33
C ALA A 195 -2.74 12.34 0.96
N PRO A 196 -2.32 12.95 -0.18
CA PRO A 196 -2.78 12.53 -1.51
C PRO A 196 -2.43 11.09 -1.83
N LEU A 197 -1.20 10.66 -1.53
CA LEU A 197 -0.75 9.29 -1.75
C LEU A 197 -1.47 8.30 -0.83
N ALA A 198 -1.66 8.67 0.45
CA ALA A 198 -2.41 7.88 1.40
C ALA A 198 -3.87 7.68 0.95
N TYR A 199 -4.50 8.72 0.39
CA TYR A 199 -5.87 8.64 -0.15
C TYR A 199 -5.94 7.81 -1.43
N ALA A 200 -5.05 8.06 -2.39
CA ALA A 200 -5.02 7.41 -3.71
C ALA A 200 -4.74 5.90 -3.62
N SER A 201 -3.96 5.45 -2.64
CA SER A 201 -3.60 4.04 -2.50
C SER A 201 -4.83 3.16 -2.26
N SER A 202 -4.88 2.02 -2.95
CA SER A 202 -5.87 0.95 -2.71
C SER A 202 -5.34 -0.11 -1.76
N LEU A 203 -4.02 -0.27 -1.72
CA LEU A 203 -3.31 -1.19 -0.84
C LEU A 203 -2.11 -0.46 -0.24
N THR A 204 -1.86 -0.61 1.05
CA THR A 204 -0.64 -0.12 1.71
C THR A 204 -0.07 -1.21 2.59
N VAL A 205 1.17 -1.57 2.32
CA VAL A 205 1.97 -2.52 3.09
C VAL A 205 3.04 -1.76 3.83
N ALA A 206 2.99 -1.75 5.15
CA ALA A 206 4.04 -1.20 5.99
C ALA A 206 5.25 -2.14 5.99
N CYS A 207 6.43 -1.56 5.79
CA CYS A 207 7.72 -2.25 5.83
C CYS A 207 8.53 -1.70 7.00
N ARG A 208 8.91 -2.56 7.95
CA ARG A 208 9.75 -2.18 9.09
C ARG A 208 10.98 -3.07 9.18
N SER A 209 12.10 -2.51 9.60
CA SER A 209 13.29 -3.30 9.90
C SER A 209 13.05 -4.19 11.13
N LEU A 210 13.43 -5.46 11.02
CA LEU A 210 13.51 -6.41 12.14
C LEU A 210 14.97 -6.67 12.57
N GLY A 211 15.93 -6.00 11.95
CA GLY A 211 17.36 -6.12 12.22
C GLY A 211 18.14 -6.63 11.00
N TRP A 212 19.45 -6.47 11.11
CA TRP A 212 20.39 -6.97 10.11
C TRP A 212 20.57 -8.48 10.23
N GLN A 213 20.81 -9.12 9.11
CA GLN A 213 21.31 -10.49 9.05
C GLN A 213 22.81 -10.42 8.87
N GLU A 214 23.55 -11.02 9.80
CA GLU A 214 25.00 -11.07 9.77
C GLU A 214 25.48 -12.53 9.65
N ALA A 215 26.60 -12.72 8.97
CA ALA A 215 27.33 -14.00 8.94
C ALA A 215 28.83 -13.71 8.83
N HIS A 216 29.62 -14.33 9.70
CA HIS A 216 31.07 -14.18 9.76
C HIS A 216 31.57 -12.73 9.90
N GLY A 217 30.79 -11.87 10.59
CA GLY A 217 31.09 -10.46 10.80
C GLY A 217 30.62 -9.52 9.67
N ASP A 218 30.09 -10.06 8.57
CA ASP A 218 29.58 -9.27 7.46
C ASP A 218 28.06 -9.17 7.48
N VAL A 219 27.55 -8.01 7.08
CA VAL A 219 26.11 -7.81 6.86
C VAL A 219 25.71 -8.52 5.57
N THR A 220 24.82 -9.50 5.68
CA THR A 220 24.42 -10.38 4.59
C THR A 220 23.00 -10.15 4.10
N GLY A 221 22.25 -9.33 4.82
CA GLY A 221 20.88 -9.00 4.46
C GLY A 221 20.18 -8.17 5.52
N LEU A 222 18.92 -7.84 5.21
CA LEU A 222 18.02 -7.11 6.09
C LEU A 222 16.76 -7.93 6.32
N ARG A 223 16.41 -8.17 7.58
CA ARG A 223 15.12 -8.77 7.95
C ARG A 223 14.06 -7.69 7.97
N VAL A 224 12.96 -7.89 7.27
CA VAL A 224 11.89 -6.91 7.10
C VAL A 224 10.55 -7.53 7.50
N GLY A 225 9.86 -6.88 8.42
CA GLY A 225 8.46 -7.19 8.72
C GLY A 225 7.54 -6.42 7.78
N LEU A 226 6.53 -7.11 7.28
CA LEU A 226 5.48 -6.57 6.41
C LEU A 226 4.15 -6.65 7.13
N ARG A 227 3.32 -5.62 7.00
CA ARG A 227 1.96 -5.59 7.53
C ARG A 227 1.03 -4.84 6.58
N VAL A 228 -0.11 -5.42 6.25
CA VAL A 228 -1.15 -4.72 5.48
C VAL A 228 -1.86 -3.75 6.41
N VAL A 229 -1.57 -2.46 6.27
CA VAL A 229 -2.15 -1.38 7.10
C VAL A 229 -3.37 -0.74 6.47
N LYS A 230 -3.53 -0.88 5.16
CA LYS A 230 -4.70 -0.41 4.41
C LYS A 230 -4.99 -1.34 3.26
N SER A 231 -6.25 -1.70 3.09
CA SER A 231 -6.75 -2.35 1.88
C SER A 231 -8.18 -1.88 1.61
N LYS A 232 -8.45 -1.50 0.34
CA LYS A 232 -9.80 -1.26 -0.17
C LYS A 232 -10.40 -2.54 -0.79
N LEU A 233 -9.68 -3.65 -0.73
CA LEU A 233 -9.99 -4.90 -1.45
C LEU A 233 -10.33 -6.05 -0.51
N ALA A 234 -9.75 -6.06 0.69
CA ALA A 234 -9.97 -7.06 1.73
C ALA A 234 -9.72 -6.44 3.11
N ALA A 235 -10.01 -7.16 4.18
CA ALA A 235 -9.69 -6.71 5.54
C ALA A 235 -8.17 -6.55 5.69
N PRO A 236 -7.70 -5.43 6.26
CA PRO A 236 -6.28 -5.23 6.58
C PRO A 236 -5.88 -6.09 7.78
N GLY A 237 -4.58 -6.19 8.06
CA GLY A 237 -4.07 -6.78 9.30
C GLY A 237 -3.20 -8.03 9.13
N GLY A 238 -3.04 -8.56 7.92
CA GLY A 238 -2.10 -9.66 7.69
C GLY A 238 -0.65 -9.21 7.90
N GLU A 239 0.20 -10.11 8.41
CA GLU A 239 1.63 -9.89 8.64
C GLU A 239 2.48 -10.98 8.01
N ALA A 240 3.66 -10.61 7.52
CA ALA A 240 4.69 -11.53 7.03
C ALA A 240 6.08 -10.99 7.38
N ALA A 241 7.08 -11.86 7.32
CA ALA A 241 8.47 -11.45 7.46
C ALA A 241 9.28 -11.95 6.26
N LEU A 242 10.23 -11.11 5.83
CA LEU A 242 11.13 -11.40 4.73
C LEU A 242 12.59 -11.22 5.17
N LEU A 243 13.48 -11.93 4.52
CA LEU A 243 14.91 -11.65 4.50
C LEU A 243 15.27 -11.15 3.10
N LEU A 244 15.71 -9.91 3.02
CA LEU A 244 16.32 -9.34 1.82
C LEU A 244 17.81 -9.67 1.88
N ARG A 245 18.25 -10.70 1.14
CA ARG A 245 19.66 -11.07 1.05
C ARG A 245 20.38 -10.18 0.07
N TYR A 246 21.56 -9.70 0.47
CA TYR A 246 22.42 -8.92 -0.40
C TYR A 246 23.33 -9.83 -1.23
N PRO A 247 23.73 -9.39 -2.44
CA PRO A 247 24.61 -10.18 -3.28
C PRO A 247 25.98 -10.36 -2.62
N ARG A 248 26.61 -11.49 -2.91
CA ARG A 248 27.97 -11.84 -2.48
C ARG A 248 28.71 -12.50 -3.65
N PRO A 249 30.02 -12.63 -3.60
CA PRO A 249 30.82 -13.21 -4.71
C PRO A 249 30.33 -14.57 -5.22
N GLN A 250 29.54 -15.30 -4.41
CA GLN A 250 29.05 -16.64 -4.74
C GLN A 250 27.54 -16.81 -4.63
N ALA A 251 26.79 -15.72 -4.39
CA ALA A 251 25.35 -15.76 -4.21
C ALA A 251 24.69 -14.46 -4.70
N ALA A 252 23.72 -14.60 -5.58
CA ALA A 252 22.88 -13.51 -6.03
C ALA A 252 22.05 -12.90 -4.89
N ALA A 253 21.53 -11.70 -5.11
CA ALA A 253 20.54 -11.11 -4.22
C ALA A 253 19.23 -11.93 -4.28
N GLU A 254 18.55 -12.06 -3.15
CA GLU A 254 17.35 -12.87 -3.04
C GLU A 254 16.38 -12.32 -2.01
N VAL A 255 15.09 -12.50 -2.23
CA VAL A 255 14.03 -12.24 -1.24
C VAL A 255 13.45 -13.56 -0.75
N VAL A 256 13.67 -13.86 0.52
CA VAL A 256 13.25 -15.12 1.13
C VAL A 256 12.15 -14.86 2.16
N GLY A 257 11.05 -15.61 2.09
CA GLY A 257 10.03 -15.61 3.15
C GLY A 257 10.62 -16.19 4.43
N LEU A 258 10.37 -15.53 5.55
CA LEU A 258 10.68 -16.04 6.88
C LEU A 258 9.41 -16.62 7.53
N PRO A 259 9.52 -17.65 8.37
CA PRO A 259 8.38 -18.13 9.13
C PRO A 259 7.82 -16.98 9.97
N THR A 260 6.53 -16.72 9.84
CA THR A 260 5.84 -15.75 10.68
C THR A 260 5.67 -16.36 12.05
N VAL A 261 6.36 -15.83 13.04
CA VAL A 261 6.03 -16.14 14.44
C VAL A 261 4.66 -15.52 14.67
N ALA A 262 3.67 -16.35 14.97
CA ALA A 262 2.33 -15.86 15.33
C ALA A 262 2.50 -14.78 16.42
N PRO A 263 1.87 -13.60 16.30
CA PRO A 263 1.94 -12.61 17.36
C PRO A 263 1.47 -13.28 18.64
N ALA A 264 2.25 -13.10 19.72
CA ALA A 264 1.80 -13.54 21.02
C ALA A 264 0.38 -12.99 21.25
N PRO A 265 -0.56 -13.78 21.77
CA PRO A 265 -1.92 -13.33 22.00
C PRO A 265 -1.85 -12.02 22.80
N VAL A 266 -2.37 -10.94 22.20
CA VAL A 266 -2.46 -9.65 22.88
C VAL A 266 -3.31 -9.92 24.13
N ALA A 267 -2.71 -9.76 25.30
CA ALA A 267 -3.46 -9.86 26.54
C ALA A 267 -4.69 -8.94 26.43
N PRO A 268 -5.88 -9.41 26.82
CA PRO A 268 -7.07 -8.59 26.73
C PRO A 268 -6.80 -7.29 27.48
N VAL A 269 -6.99 -6.16 26.78
CA VAL A 269 -6.91 -4.84 27.40
C VAL A 269 -7.89 -4.87 28.57
N PRO A 270 -7.46 -4.63 29.82
CA PRO A 270 -8.37 -4.61 30.94
C PRO A 270 -9.46 -3.57 30.62
N ALA A 271 -10.73 -3.96 30.79
CA ALA A 271 -11.85 -3.08 30.57
C ALA A 271 -11.59 -1.77 31.35
N LEU A 272 -11.62 -0.63 30.66
CA LEU A 272 -11.54 0.66 31.32
C LEU A 272 -12.61 0.67 32.40
N ALA A 273 -12.18 0.94 33.65
CA ALA A 273 -13.12 1.20 34.72
C ALA A 273 -14.06 2.33 34.29
N PRO A 274 -15.37 2.23 34.54
CA PRO A 274 -16.29 3.32 34.23
C PRO A 274 -15.78 4.60 34.88
N LEU A 275 -15.73 5.67 34.11
CA LEU A 275 -15.41 6.99 34.65
C LEU A 275 -16.37 7.28 35.79
N PRO A 276 -15.89 7.85 36.93
CA PRO A 276 -16.79 8.28 37.99
C PRO A 276 -17.78 9.27 37.39
N GLU A 277 -19.08 9.04 37.66
CA GLU A 277 -20.13 10.01 37.31
C GLU A 277 -19.72 11.36 37.91
N GLU A 278 -19.60 12.37 37.05
CA GLU A 278 -19.41 13.74 37.49
C GLU A 278 -20.59 14.07 38.43
N ALA A 279 -20.29 14.29 39.69
CA ALA A 279 -21.25 14.80 40.64
C ALA A 279 -21.78 16.15 40.09
N ASP A 280 -23.08 16.27 39.96
CA ASP A 280 -23.79 17.45 39.48
C ASP A 280 -23.59 18.59 40.52
N ASP A 281 -22.49 19.34 40.40
CA ASP A 281 -22.21 20.56 41.15
C ASP A 281 -23.01 21.78 40.64
N GLY A 282 -24.25 21.55 40.19
CA GLY A 282 -25.17 22.60 39.75
C GLY A 282 -25.66 23.54 40.86
N ALA A 283 -25.24 23.38 42.12
CA ALA A 283 -25.78 24.16 43.25
C ALA A 283 -24.89 25.31 43.77
N ALA A 284 -23.66 25.51 43.23
CA ALA A 284 -22.74 26.51 43.82
C ALA A 284 -22.65 27.86 43.09
N LEU A 285 -23.31 28.04 41.96
CA LEU A 285 -23.21 29.30 41.20
C LEU A 285 -24.32 30.32 41.51
N GLY A 286 -25.20 30.05 42.45
CA GLY A 286 -26.33 30.94 42.84
C GLY A 286 -26.03 31.96 43.93
N GLN A 287 -24.91 31.92 44.66
CA GLN A 287 -24.67 32.79 45.84
C GLN A 287 -23.58 33.87 45.69
N ALA A 288 -22.85 33.93 44.57
CA ALA A 288 -21.82 34.97 44.38
C ALA A 288 -22.30 36.24 43.68
N ALA A 289 -23.54 36.32 43.22
CA ALA A 289 -24.07 37.52 42.54
C ALA A 289 -24.80 38.52 43.44
N ALA A 290 -24.91 38.27 44.76
CA ALA A 290 -25.65 39.16 45.72
C ALA A 290 -24.74 40.04 46.61
N ALA A 291 -23.39 40.02 46.43
CA ALA A 291 -22.49 40.75 47.35
C ALA A 291 -21.68 41.89 46.70
N MET A 292 -22.00 42.36 45.50
CA MET A 292 -21.40 43.56 44.91
C MET A 292 -22.46 44.58 44.48
N GLY A 293 -23.14 45.14 45.44
CA GLY A 293 -24.09 46.22 45.23
C GLY A 293 -24.24 47.00 46.51
N HIS A 294 -23.22 47.83 46.86
CA HIS A 294 -23.32 49.09 47.62
C HIS A 294 -22.04 49.88 47.37
#